data_75f5e940a515ccffdeaf2e3aef7505ca
#
_entry.id   75f5e940a515ccffdeaf2e3aef7505ca
#
_cell.length_a   1.000
_cell.length_b   1.000
_cell.length_c   1.000
_cell.angle_alpha   90.00
_cell.angle_beta   90.00
_cell.angle_gamma   90.00
#
_symmetry.space_group_name_H-M   'P 1'
#
loop_
_entity.id
_entity.type
_entity.pdbx_description
1 polymer ?
#
loop_
_entity_poly.entity_id
_entity_poly.type
_entity_poly.pdbx_seq_one_letter_code
_entity_poly.pdbx_strand_id
1 'polypeptide(L)'
;MSALRDSAFILGGIAVPLYARLEWSQTYRWLEGATTHRMWSGRSVKQRTWRKLATEISGGGWVPSGLSALDYSQPLVLACAAPLAIVGGGTPPVPVRTEADFATVTLNVDGVDITYCYPKITVYCDPPQEQLDGVTGNYGWRLSAEMVDPIGG
;
A
#
# COMPACT_ATOMS: atom_id res chain seq x y z
N MET A 1 8.11 7.79 -23.61
CA MET A 1 8.08 8.04 -22.71
C MET A 1 7.09 7.77 -22.06
N SER A 2 7.19 7.50 -21.33
CA SER A 2 6.14 6.90 -20.70
C SER A 2 5.50 7.77 -19.68
N ALA A 3 4.33 8.18 -19.98
CA ALA A 3 3.51 8.88 -19.01
C ALA A 3 3.18 7.97 -17.80
N LEU A 4 3.23 6.67 -17.99
CA LEU A 4 2.93 5.74 -16.90
C LEU A 4 3.96 5.78 -15.79
N ARG A 5 5.19 6.07 -16.12
CA ARG A 5 6.23 6.18 -15.11
C ARG A 5 6.02 7.36 -14.19
N ASP A 6 5.31 8.35 -14.69
CA ASP A 6 5.04 9.54 -13.93
C ASP A 6 3.86 9.37 -12.99
N SER A 7 3.17 8.24 -13.08
CA SER A 7 2.02 7.97 -12.23
C SER A 7 2.44 7.23 -10.98
N ALA A 8 2.16 7.82 -9.83
CA ALA A 8 2.49 7.20 -8.57
C ALA A 8 1.55 6.04 -8.30
N PHE A 9 0.32 6.36 -8.08
CA PHE A 9 -0.70 5.36 -7.77
C PHE A 9 -2.01 5.78 -8.41
N ILE A 10 -2.93 4.84 -8.49
CA ILE A 10 -4.27 5.09 -9.01
C ILE A 10 -5.26 4.69 -7.93
N LEU A 11 -6.08 5.62 -7.49
CA LEU A 11 -7.10 5.37 -6.48
C LEU A 11 -8.46 5.74 -7.06
N GLY A 12 -9.34 4.73 -7.15
CA GLY A 12 -10.69 4.95 -7.67
C GLY A 12 -10.72 5.49 -9.10
N GLY A 13 -9.70 5.17 -9.90
CA GLY A 13 -9.58 5.67 -11.26
C GLY A 13 -8.81 6.98 -11.40
N ILE A 14 -8.45 7.61 -10.30
CA ILE A 14 -7.70 8.86 -10.31
C ILE A 14 -6.21 8.56 -10.21
N ALA A 15 -5.46 8.92 -11.25
CA ALA A 15 -4.00 8.74 -11.28
C ALA A 15 -3.32 9.92 -10.62
N VAL A 16 -2.36 9.63 -9.75
CA VAL A 16 -1.57 10.66 -9.05
C VAL A 16 -0.15 10.60 -9.57
N PRO A 17 0.38 11.67 -10.18
CA PRO A 17 1.73 11.66 -10.71
C PRO A 17 2.80 11.66 -9.61
N LEU A 18 3.84 10.85 -9.79
CA LEU A 18 4.97 10.84 -8.86
C LEU A 18 5.82 12.09 -8.99
N TYR A 19 6.06 12.50 -10.22
CA TYR A 19 7.00 13.61 -10.47
C TYR A 19 6.54 14.93 -9.84
N ALA A 20 5.25 15.03 -9.54
CA ALA A 20 4.72 16.23 -8.91
C ALA A 20 4.94 16.25 -7.39
N ARG A 21 5.56 15.20 -6.86
CA ARG A 21 5.69 15.04 -5.40
C ARG A 21 7.16 15.06 -5.04
N LEU A 22 7.54 15.97 -4.18
CA LEU A 22 8.92 16.05 -3.73
C LEU A 22 9.21 15.09 -2.59
N GLU A 23 8.23 14.86 -1.72
CA GLU A 23 8.41 14.00 -0.55
C GLU A 23 7.35 12.92 -0.53
N TRP A 24 7.41 12.07 -1.53
CA TRP A 24 6.45 11.00 -1.66
C TRP A 24 6.94 9.74 -0.95
N SER A 25 6.06 9.09 -0.21
CA SER A 25 6.36 7.80 0.39
C SER A 25 5.12 6.93 0.49
N GLN A 26 5.33 5.64 0.47
CA GLN A 26 4.28 4.66 0.68
C GLN A 26 4.83 3.53 1.54
N THR A 27 4.08 3.15 2.56
CA THR A 27 4.46 2.06 3.45
C THR A 27 3.37 1.01 3.49
N TYR A 28 3.76 -0.22 3.80
CA TYR A 28 2.83 -1.33 3.94
C TYR A 28 2.93 -1.93 5.32
N ARG A 29 1.82 -2.43 5.82
CA ARG A 29 1.82 -3.28 7.00
C ARG A 29 0.70 -4.30 6.88
N TRP A 30 0.88 -5.40 7.55
CA TRP A 30 -0.13 -6.45 7.60
C TRP A 30 -0.95 -6.32 8.87
N LEU A 31 -2.26 -6.26 8.71
CA LEU A 31 -3.21 -6.33 9.81
C LEU A 31 -3.63 -7.78 9.95
N GLU A 32 -3.64 -8.30 11.16
CA GLU A 32 -3.92 -9.70 11.41
C GLU A 32 -4.97 -9.86 12.50
N GLY A 33 -5.88 -10.82 12.28
CA GLY A 33 -6.68 -11.36 13.37
C GLY A 33 -5.93 -12.51 13.97
N ALA A 34 -5.24 -12.27 15.07
CA ALA A 34 -4.38 -13.27 15.70
C ALA A 34 -4.59 -13.28 17.20
N THR A 35 -4.49 -14.47 17.77
CA THR A 35 -4.49 -14.65 19.22
C THR A 35 -3.25 -15.39 19.63
N THR A 36 -2.72 -15.05 20.81
CA THR A 36 -1.58 -15.74 21.38
C THR A 36 -2.06 -16.50 22.60
N HIS A 37 -1.86 -17.81 22.60
CA HIS A 37 -2.20 -18.68 23.72
C HIS A 37 -0.94 -19.16 24.40
N ARG A 38 -1.01 -19.29 25.72
CA ARG A 38 0.09 -19.84 26.49
C ARG A 38 -0.23 -21.29 26.81
N MET A 39 0.65 -22.19 26.39
CA MET A 39 0.48 -23.60 26.63
C MET A 39 0.74 -23.95 28.09
N TRP A 40 0.35 -25.16 28.48
CA TRP A 40 0.57 -25.65 29.83
C TRP A 40 2.02 -25.50 30.30
N SER A 41 2.96 -25.69 29.37
CA SER A 41 4.39 -25.53 29.66
C SER A 41 4.87 -24.10 29.74
N GLY A 42 3.99 -23.12 29.54
CA GLY A 42 4.35 -21.71 29.42
C GLY A 42 4.72 -21.25 28.02
N ARG A 43 4.80 -22.19 27.08
CA ARG A 43 5.15 -21.89 25.69
C ARG A 43 4.02 -21.09 25.02
N SER A 44 4.38 -20.04 24.31
CA SER A 44 3.42 -19.23 23.57
C SER A 44 3.14 -19.83 22.20
N VAL A 45 1.86 -19.85 21.83
CA VAL A 45 1.42 -20.27 20.49
C VAL A 45 0.59 -19.15 19.90
N LYS A 46 0.96 -18.68 18.71
CA LYS A 46 0.23 -17.64 17.99
C LYS A 46 -0.60 -18.29 16.89
N GLN A 47 -1.89 -18.01 16.87
CA GLN A 47 -2.78 -18.45 15.80
C GLN A 47 -3.25 -17.24 15.03
N ARG A 48 -3.17 -17.31 13.69
CA ARG A 48 -3.62 -16.27 12.81
C ARG A 48 -4.78 -16.78 11.97
N THR A 49 -5.91 -16.09 12.04
CA THR A 49 -7.12 -16.51 11.34
C THR A 49 -7.31 -15.75 10.02
N TRP A 50 -6.86 -14.51 9.94
CA TRP A 50 -6.94 -13.72 8.72
C TRP A 50 -5.86 -12.64 8.73
N ARG A 51 -5.59 -12.08 7.56
CA ARG A 51 -4.74 -10.90 7.45
C ARG A 51 -5.19 -10.02 6.28
N LYS A 52 -4.91 -8.75 6.39
CA LYS A 52 -5.18 -7.75 5.36
C LYS A 52 -3.95 -6.89 5.16
N LEU A 53 -3.76 -6.42 3.94
CA LEU A 53 -2.71 -5.45 3.67
C LEU A 53 -3.26 -4.05 3.91
N ALA A 54 -2.55 -3.26 4.70
CA ALA A 54 -2.84 -1.86 4.90
C ALA A 54 -1.67 -1.04 4.35
N THR A 55 -1.98 0.12 3.80
CA THR A 55 -0.95 0.99 3.24
C THR A 55 -1.21 2.43 3.64
N GLU A 56 -0.13 3.18 3.76
CA GLU A 56 -0.19 4.61 4.02
C GLU A 56 0.65 5.31 2.97
N ILE A 57 0.06 6.30 2.33
CA ILE A 57 0.72 7.09 1.29
C ILE A 57 0.78 8.52 1.78
N SER A 58 1.95 9.13 1.70
CA SER A 58 2.13 10.53 2.07
C SER A 58 2.87 11.28 0.98
N GLY A 59 2.63 12.57 0.92
CA GLY A 59 3.30 13.43 -0.04
C GLY A 59 3.42 14.84 0.49
N GLY A 60 4.33 15.60 -0.11
CA GLY A 60 4.47 17.01 0.18
C GLY A 60 3.54 17.85 -0.69
N GLY A 61 3.30 19.09 -0.25
CA GLY A 61 2.47 20.02 -0.99
C GLY A 61 0.98 19.79 -0.82
N TRP A 62 0.22 20.22 -1.82
CA TRP A 62 -1.24 20.14 -1.77
C TRP A 62 -1.76 18.75 -2.11
N VAL A 63 -2.88 18.40 -1.52
CA VAL A 63 -3.59 17.17 -1.90
C VAL A 63 -3.93 17.26 -3.38
N PRO A 64 -3.62 16.22 -4.18
CA PRO A 64 -4.07 16.19 -5.57
C PRO A 64 -5.58 16.36 -5.66
N SER A 65 -6.03 17.26 -6.51
CA SER A 65 -7.44 17.68 -6.54
C SER A 65 -8.40 16.52 -6.80
N GLY A 66 -8.00 15.57 -7.63
CA GLY A 66 -8.84 14.41 -7.92
C GLY A 66 -9.14 13.56 -6.71
N LEU A 67 -8.21 13.47 -5.76
CA LEU A 67 -8.42 12.68 -4.55
C LEU A 67 -9.50 13.27 -3.65
N SER A 68 -9.67 14.57 -3.67
CA SER A 68 -10.70 15.21 -2.86
C SER A 68 -12.11 14.96 -3.37
N ALA A 69 -12.25 14.53 -4.62
CA ALA A 69 -13.55 14.30 -5.25
C ALA A 69 -14.07 12.87 -5.10
N LEU A 70 -13.26 11.96 -4.53
CA LEU A 70 -13.66 10.57 -4.39
C LEU A 70 -14.64 10.36 -3.24
N ASP A 71 -15.50 9.36 -3.40
CA ASP A 71 -16.41 8.95 -2.35
C ASP A 71 -15.75 7.90 -1.46
N TYR A 72 -15.24 8.34 -0.33
CA TYR A 72 -14.51 7.47 0.60
C TYR A 72 -15.42 6.59 1.46
N SER A 73 -16.74 6.72 1.31
CA SER A 73 -17.67 5.81 1.98
C SER A 73 -17.81 4.47 1.25
N GLN A 74 -17.29 4.39 0.03
CA GLN A 74 -17.36 3.19 -0.80
C GLN A 74 -15.99 2.54 -0.94
N PRO A 75 -15.94 1.21 -1.20
CA PRO A 75 -14.67 0.58 -1.53
C PRO A 75 -14.09 1.17 -2.82
N LEU A 76 -12.79 1.37 -2.82
CA LEU A 76 -12.07 1.92 -3.97
C LEU A 76 -10.97 0.95 -4.38
N VAL A 77 -10.66 0.90 -5.67
CA VAL A 77 -9.54 0.10 -6.16
C VAL A 77 -8.28 0.96 -6.10
N LEU A 78 -7.28 0.46 -5.39
CA LEU A 78 -5.98 1.13 -5.24
C LEU A 78 -4.93 0.33 -6.00
N ALA A 79 -4.32 0.96 -7.00
CA ALA A 79 -3.15 0.42 -7.70
C ALA A 79 -1.92 1.12 -7.13
N CYS A 80 -1.09 0.38 -6.42
CA CYS A 80 0.00 0.94 -5.64
C CYS A 80 1.21 1.28 -6.50
N ALA A 81 2.00 2.25 -6.05
CA ALA A 81 3.20 2.69 -6.74
C ALA A 81 4.48 2.15 -6.11
N ALA A 82 4.44 1.74 -4.85
CA ALA A 82 5.59 1.16 -4.18
C ALA A 82 5.55 -0.36 -4.29
N PRO A 83 6.70 -1.01 -4.50
CA PRO A 83 6.72 -2.47 -4.57
C PRO A 83 6.54 -3.09 -3.18
N LEU A 84 5.84 -4.22 -3.15
CA LEU A 84 5.75 -5.08 -1.99
C LEU A 84 6.72 -6.24 -2.21
N ALA A 85 7.66 -6.43 -1.31
CA ALA A 85 8.66 -7.48 -1.42
C ALA A 85 8.18 -8.76 -0.73
N ILE A 86 8.30 -9.88 -1.42
CA ILE A 86 7.95 -11.19 -0.88
C ILE A 86 9.19 -12.07 -0.93
N VAL A 87 9.65 -12.48 0.22
CA VAL A 87 10.83 -13.32 0.33
C VAL A 87 10.47 -14.77 0.02
N GLY A 88 11.30 -15.43 -0.77
CA GLY A 88 11.09 -16.81 -1.15
C GLY A 88 10.56 -17.01 -2.55
N GLY A 89 10.28 -15.92 -3.27
CA GLY A 89 9.92 -16.00 -4.68
C GLY A 89 8.56 -16.63 -4.99
N GLY A 90 7.65 -16.64 -4.04
CA GLY A 90 6.35 -17.24 -4.23
C GLY A 90 5.39 -16.35 -5.01
N THR A 91 4.19 -16.88 -5.21
CA THR A 91 3.09 -16.11 -5.82
C THR A 91 2.67 -14.99 -4.88
N PRO A 92 2.46 -13.78 -5.40
CA PRO A 92 1.98 -12.70 -4.55
C PRO A 92 0.67 -13.06 -3.86
N PRO A 93 0.51 -12.75 -2.56
CA PRO A 93 -0.70 -13.09 -1.82
C PRO A 93 -1.88 -12.18 -2.10
N VAL A 94 -1.67 -11.12 -2.87
CA VAL A 94 -2.69 -10.13 -3.21
C VAL A 94 -2.73 -9.94 -4.72
N PRO A 95 -3.85 -9.46 -5.29
CA PRO A 95 -3.89 -9.08 -6.70
C PRO A 95 -2.85 -8.01 -6.99
N VAL A 96 -2.27 -8.06 -8.18
CA VAL A 96 -1.18 -7.17 -8.57
C VAL A 96 -1.51 -6.42 -9.86
N ARG A 97 -0.78 -5.33 -10.07
CA ARG A 97 -0.88 -4.56 -11.31
C ARG A 97 -0.28 -5.36 -12.47
N THR A 98 -0.81 -5.13 -13.66
CA THR A 98 -0.39 -5.82 -14.87
C THR A 98 0.29 -4.92 -15.89
N GLU A 99 0.33 -3.61 -15.63
CA GLU A 99 0.98 -2.67 -16.55
C GLU A 99 2.48 -2.99 -16.65
N ALA A 100 3.07 -2.73 -17.82
CA ALA A 100 4.46 -3.09 -18.10
C ALA A 100 5.45 -2.48 -17.11
N ASP A 101 5.20 -1.22 -16.71
CA ASP A 101 6.10 -0.52 -15.78
C ASP A 101 5.95 -0.99 -14.34
N PHE A 102 4.92 -1.78 -14.06
CA PHE A 102 4.62 -2.28 -12.72
C PHE A 102 4.50 -3.79 -12.67
N ALA A 103 5.18 -4.46 -13.58
CA ALA A 103 5.14 -5.91 -13.66
C ALA A 103 5.80 -6.55 -12.44
N THR A 104 5.31 -7.72 -12.06
CA THR A 104 5.91 -8.50 -10.98
C THR A 104 7.24 -9.07 -11.44
N VAL A 105 8.28 -8.91 -10.62
CA VAL A 105 9.64 -9.33 -10.95
C VAL A 105 10.21 -10.12 -9.78
N THR A 106 10.89 -11.23 -10.08
CA THR A 106 11.63 -11.99 -9.07
C THR A 106 13.11 -11.82 -9.30
N LEU A 107 13.82 -11.39 -8.27
CA LEU A 107 15.27 -11.19 -8.31
C LEU A 107 15.93 -12.10 -7.27
N ASN A 108 17.12 -12.59 -7.61
CA ASN A 108 17.92 -13.36 -6.66
C ASN A 108 18.95 -12.41 -6.04
N VAL A 109 18.87 -12.26 -4.71
CA VAL A 109 19.77 -11.40 -3.95
C VAL A 109 20.46 -12.26 -2.91
N ASP A 110 21.76 -12.43 -3.06
CA ASP A 110 22.60 -13.22 -2.15
C ASP A 110 22.05 -14.63 -1.90
N GLY A 111 21.57 -15.27 -2.96
CA GLY A 111 21.06 -16.64 -2.89
C GLY A 111 19.61 -16.75 -2.44
N VAL A 112 18.94 -15.64 -2.22
CA VAL A 112 17.54 -15.60 -1.82
C VAL A 112 16.70 -14.97 -2.93
N ASP A 113 15.62 -15.65 -3.32
CA ASP A 113 14.69 -15.10 -4.30
C ASP A 113 13.77 -14.11 -3.59
N ILE A 114 13.63 -12.92 -4.17
CA ILE A 114 12.72 -11.90 -3.67
C ILE A 114 11.82 -11.47 -4.82
N THR A 115 10.51 -11.61 -4.62
CA THR A 115 9.52 -11.19 -5.59
C THR A 115 9.02 -9.79 -5.23
N TYR A 116 9.11 -8.88 -6.19
CA TYR A 116 8.60 -7.52 -6.05
C TYR A 116 7.33 -7.40 -6.88
N CYS A 117 6.23 -7.05 -6.23
CA CYS A 117 4.96 -6.86 -6.90
C CYS A 117 4.35 -5.52 -6.51
N TYR A 118 3.49 -4.99 -7.38
CA TYR A 118 2.78 -3.74 -7.12
C TYR A 118 1.32 -4.09 -6.88
N PRO A 119 0.84 -4.09 -5.63
CA PRO A 119 -0.52 -4.51 -5.34
C PRO A 119 -1.58 -3.66 -6.03
N LYS A 120 -2.65 -4.32 -6.47
CA LYS A 120 -3.86 -3.67 -6.97
C LYS A 120 -5.02 -4.27 -6.21
N ILE A 121 -5.44 -3.58 -5.16
CA ILE A 121 -6.35 -4.13 -4.16
C ILE A 121 -7.57 -3.23 -3.99
N THR A 122 -8.68 -3.83 -3.57
CA THR A 122 -9.87 -3.08 -3.20
C THR A 122 -9.75 -2.71 -1.74
N VAL A 123 -9.88 -1.43 -1.44
CA VAL A 123 -9.63 -0.89 -0.11
C VAL A 123 -10.76 -0.01 0.37
N TYR A 124 -10.91 0.10 1.68
CA TYR A 124 -11.55 1.24 2.29
C TYR A 124 -10.45 2.24 2.64
N CYS A 125 -10.69 3.47 2.25
CA CYS A 125 -9.70 4.52 2.36
C CYS A 125 -10.28 5.68 3.15
N ASP A 126 -9.49 6.22 4.07
CA ASP A 126 -9.88 7.44 4.76
C ASP A 126 -9.59 8.64 3.86
N PRO A 127 -10.40 9.70 3.95
CA PRO A 127 -10.11 10.92 3.18
C PRO A 127 -8.70 11.43 3.47
N PRO A 128 -8.02 12.04 2.47
CA PRO A 128 -6.68 12.56 2.69
C PRO A 128 -6.66 13.56 3.83
N GLN A 129 -5.67 13.42 4.70
CA GLN A 129 -5.45 14.37 5.79
C GLN A 129 -4.39 15.36 5.35
N GLU A 130 -4.68 16.64 5.50
CA GLU A 130 -3.73 17.69 5.20
C GLU A 130 -3.08 18.17 6.48
N GLN A 131 -1.81 18.51 6.38
CA GLN A 131 -1.03 18.97 7.52
C GLN A 131 -0.20 20.16 7.12
N LEU A 132 -0.30 21.23 7.89
CA LEU A 132 0.52 22.41 7.73
C LEU A 132 1.42 22.57 8.95
N ASP A 133 2.73 22.65 8.71
CA ASP A 133 3.68 22.92 9.78
C ASP A 133 3.74 24.43 9.97
N GLY A 134 3.23 24.89 11.11
CA GLY A 134 3.17 26.32 11.41
C GLY A 134 4.52 26.99 11.63
N VAL A 135 5.57 26.20 11.91
CA VAL A 135 6.92 26.74 12.10
C VAL A 135 7.65 26.91 10.77
N THR A 136 7.63 25.87 9.94
CA THR A 136 8.36 25.87 8.66
C THR A 136 7.51 26.32 7.49
N GLY A 137 6.18 26.30 7.64
CA GLY A 137 5.26 26.58 6.54
C GLY A 137 5.12 25.45 5.56
N ASN A 138 5.69 24.29 5.83
CA ASN A 138 5.59 23.15 4.95
C ASN A 138 4.18 22.55 4.97
N TYR A 139 3.73 22.13 3.80
CA TYR A 139 2.41 21.56 3.61
C TYR A 139 2.55 20.11 3.16
N GLY A 140 1.79 19.24 3.75
CA GLY A 140 1.82 17.83 3.39
C GLY A 140 0.46 17.18 3.51
N TRP A 141 0.34 15.96 3.01
CA TRP A 141 -0.89 15.19 3.09
C TRP A 141 -0.58 13.72 3.32
N ARG A 142 -1.56 13.00 3.83
CA ARG A 142 -1.46 11.58 4.13
C ARG A 142 -2.76 10.88 3.83
N LEU A 143 -2.66 9.69 3.29
CA LEU A 143 -3.80 8.86 2.91
C LEU A 143 -3.59 7.47 3.50
N SER A 144 -4.58 6.94 4.21
CA SER A 144 -4.53 5.59 4.78
C SER A 144 -5.59 4.71 4.15
N ALA A 145 -5.24 3.48 3.84
CA ALA A 145 -6.12 2.53 3.21
C ALA A 145 -5.88 1.11 3.73
N GLU A 146 -6.94 0.31 3.76
CA GLU A 146 -6.81 -1.11 4.10
C GLU A 146 -7.70 -1.95 3.20
N MET A 147 -7.27 -3.17 2.95
CA MET A 147 -8.06 -4.10 2.13
C MET A 147 -9.44 -4.31 2.73
N VAL A 148 -10.45 -4.44 1.86
CA VAL A 148 -11.81 -4.75 2.29
C VAL A 148 -11.88 -6.20 2.73
N ASP A 149 -11.44 -7.11 1.87
CA ASP A 149 -11.55 -8.54 2.12
C ASP A 149 -10.23 -9.12 2.62
N PRO A 150 -10.24 -9.86 3.72
CA PRO A 150 -9.02 -10.47 4.21
C PRO A 150 -8.59 -11.64 3.34
N ILE A 151 -7.29 -11.94 3.38
CA ILE A 151 -6.77 -13.18 2.82
C ILE A 151 -6.63 -14.20 3.94
N GLY A 152 -6.65 -15.48 3.58
CA GLY A 152 -6.61 -16.56 4.55
C GLY A 152 -5.36 -16.54 5.42
N GLY A 153 -5.49 -17.01 6.62
CA GLY A 153 -4.41 -17.06 7.60
C GLY A 153 -3.42 -18.18 7.40
#